data_d96c11c7eb02792d73e28a98e95bafd2
#
_entry.id   d96c11c7eb02792d73e28a98e95bafd2
#
_cell.length_a   1.000
_cell.length_b   1.000
_cell.length_c   1.000
_cell.angle_alpha   90.00
_cell.angle_beta   90.00
_cell.angle_gamma   90.00
#
_symmetry.space_group_name_H-M   'P 1'
#
loop_
_entity.id
_entity.type
_entity.pdbx_description
1 polymer ?
#
loop_
_entity_poly.entity_id
_entity_poly.type
_entity_poly.pdbx_seq_one_letter_code
_entity_poly.pdbx_strand_id
1 'polypeptide(L)'
;MSKKLNKYRIKERLSHAFLMASCIPAAVAVVVLIVLIAVALVYASALKNYGFAQGDVGKAMTYFAEARSALRGCIGYDDIDAVENLRSAHDEYVEEFTRSFADLEHFMVTKENQDIYRNISSKLDAYWKLENEILELGAVIDAEREAQAQERALTELMPMFEEINDQLIAIMEVKVDHGNSMSAIMLVVCVVLVVLIAVVITIALTFSIRLGKSIAAGISKPLVLLGDRLENFAKGDLYTPFPDADTEDEVADMINVAKDMAESLDFII
;
A
#
# COMPACT_ATOMS: atom_id res chain seq x y z
N MET A 1 28.04 -12.04 -25.58
CA MET A 1 26.79 -11.68 -26.27
C MET A 1 27.07 -10.97 -27.59
N SER A 2 28.08 -10.11 -27.69
CA SER A 2 28.46 -9.39 -28.91
C SER A 2 28.78 -10.30 -30.13
N LYS A 3 29.57 -11.38 -29.98
CA LYS A 3 29.92 -12.30 -31.07
C LYS A 3 28.73 -13.07 -31.73
N LYS A 4 27.63 -13.30 -31.01
CA LYS A 4 26.44 -13.96 -31.58
C LYS A 4 25.56 -13.01 -32.40
N LEU A 5 25.60 -11.72 -32.10
CA LEU A 5 24.82 -10.70 -32.82
C LEU A 5 25.43 -10.35 -34.20
N ASN A 6 26.71 -10.60 -34.41
CA ASN A 6 27.39 -10.30 -35.69
C ASN A 6 26.99 -11.19 -36.88
N LYS A 7 26.16 -12.22 -36.66
CA LYS A 7 25.63 -13.10 -37.69
C LYS A 7 24.27 -12.65 -38.28
N TYR A 8 23.63 -11.65 -37.67
CA TYR A 8 22.33 -11.19 -38.11
C TYR A 8 22.47 -9.91 -38.96
N ARG A 9 21.59 -9.73 -39.95
CA ARG A 9 21.49 -8.48 -40.72
C ARG A 9 21.23 -7.29 -39.78
N ILE A 10 21.70 -6.12 -40.15
CA ILE A 10 21.59 -4.87 -39.34
C ILE A 10 20.13 -4.65 -38.91
N LYS A 11 19.17 -4.85 -39.81
CA LYS A 11 17.72 -4.74 -39.53
C LYS A 11 17.29 -5.67 -38.39
N GLU A 12 17.71 -6.91 -38.42
CA GLU A 12 17.36 -7.92 -37.40
C GLU A 12 18.05 -7.64 -36.05
N ARG A 13 19.33 -7.27 -36.09
CA ARG A 13 20.09 -6.85 -34.91
C ARG A 13 19.44 -5.67 -34.21
N LEU A 14 19.05 -4.66 -34.97
CA LEU A 14 18.40 -3.45 -34.46
C LEU A 14 17.02 -3.79 -33.87
N SER A 15 16.22 -4.59 -34.60
CA SER A 15 14.90 -5.03 -34.12
C SER A 15 14.99 -5.82 -32.81
N HIS A 16 15.88 -6.81 -32.70
CA HIS A 16 16.07 -7.58 -31.47
C HIS A 16 16.58 -6.72 -30.31
N ALA A 17 17.46 -5.76 -30.59
CA ALA A 17 17.99 -4.86 -29.57
C ALA A 17 16.90 -3.92 -29.02
N PHE A 18 16.08 -3.33 -29.89
CA PHE A 18 14.94 -2.50 -29.47
C PHE A 18 13.90 -3.31 -28.71
N LEU A 19 13.63 -4.53 -29.16
CA LEU A 19 12.70 -5.43 -28.48
C LEU A 19 13.20 -5.77 -27.08
N MET A 20 14.48 -6.14 -26.91
CA MET A 20 15.06 -6.38 -25.57
C MET A 20 15.09 -5.12 -24.72
N ALA A 21 15.46 -3.98 -25.29
CA ALA A 21 15.51 -2.69 -24.56
C ALA A 21 14.12 -2.23 -24.08
N SER A 22 13.05 -2.64 -24.77
CA SER A 22 11.67 -2.28 -24.43
C SER A 22 10.99 -3.31 -23.55
N CYS A 23 11.16 -4.61 -23.82
CA CYS A 23 10.48 -5.69 -23.09
C CYS A 23 10.97 -5.83 -21.64
N ILE A 24 12.28 -5.63 -21.40
CA ILE A 24 12.83 -5.75 -20.05
C ILE A 24 12.23 -4.69 -19.09
N PRO A 25 12.26 -3.38 -19.43
CA PRO A 25 11.63 -2.35 -18.59
C PRO A 25 10.11 -2.56 -18.46
N ALA A 26 9.43 -2.99 -19.54
CA ALA A 26 8.00 -3.25 -19.49
C ALA A 26 7.64 -4.40 -18.55
N ALA A 27 8.39 -5.50 -18.57
CA ALA A 27 8.19 -6.61 -17.64
C ALA A 27 8.42 -6.18 -16.18
N VAL A 28 9.46 -5.39 -15.93
CA VAL A 28 9.72 -4.82 -14.59
C VAL A 28 8.59 -3.92 -14.16
N ALA A 29 8.08 -3.04 -15.04
CA ALA A 29 6.96 -2.16 -14.71
C ALA A 29 5.69 -2.94 -14.32
N VAL A 30 5.40 -4.04 -15.01
CA VAL A 30 4.28 -4.94 -14.65
C VAL A 30 4.45 -5.55 -13.26
N VAL A 31 5.65 -6.05 -12.94
CA VAL A 31 5.93 -6.61 -11.62
C VAL A 31 5.78 -5.56 -10.52
N VAL A 32 6.32 -4.36 -10.74
CA VAL A 32 6.20 -3.22 -9.80
C VAL A 32 4.73 -2.87 -9.59
N LEU A 33 3.92 -2.84 -10.64
CA LEU A 33 2.50 -2.52 -10.57
C LEU A 33 1.74 -3.56 -9.72
N ILE A 34 2.01 -4.85 -9.92
CA ILE A 34 1.42 -5.94 -9.13
C ILE A 34 1.77 -5.79 -7.65
N VAL A 35 3.03 -5.49 -7.34
CA VAL A 35 3.48 -5.31 -5.96
C VAL A 35 2.83 -4.08 -5.32
N LEU A 36 2.71 -2.96 -6.06
CA LEU A 36 2.03 -1.75 -5.57
C LEU A 36 0.55 -2.02 -5.26
N ILE A 37 -0.15 -2.77 -6.12
CA ILE A 37 -1.54 -3.16 -5.87
C ILE A 37 -1.62 -4.03 -4.60
N ALA A 38 -0.74 -5.00 -4.43
CA ALA A 38 -0.71 -5.85 -3.24
C ALA A 38 -0.49 -5.03 -1.95
N VAL A 39 0.46 -4.10 -1.96
CA VAL A 39 0.71 -3.18 -0.84
C VAL A 39 -0.51 -2.30 -0.55
N ALA A 40 -1.15 -1.76 -1.59
CA ALA A 40 -2.35 -0.93 -1.43
C ALA A 40 -3.52 -1.71 -0.78
N LEU A 41 -3.72 -2.97 -1.18
CA LEU A 41 -4.75 -3.84 -0.60
C LEU A 41 -4.48 -4.16 0.89
N VAL A 42 -3.23 -4.46 1.23
CA VAL A 42 -2.83 -4.69 2.63
C VAL A 42 -2.99 -3.42 3.46
N TYR A 43 -2.60 -2.26 2.92
CA TYR A 43 -2.78 -0.97 3.59
C TYR A 43 -4.26 -0.64 3.81
N ALA A 44 -5.11 -0.84 2.81
CA ALA A 44 -6.55 -0.61 2.93
C ALA A 44 -7.19 -1.52 4.00
N SER A 45 -6.76 -2.79 4.07
CA SER A 45 -7.20 -3.72 5.12
C SER A 45 -6.73 -3.28 6.52
N ALA A 46 -5.47 -2.86 6.64
CA ALA A 46 -4.93 -2.36 7.92
C ALA A 46 -5.67 -1.10 8.38
N LEU A 47 -5.93 -0.16 7.49
CA LEU A 47 -6.66 1.06 7.79
C LEU A 47 -8.09 0.76 8.25
N LYS A 48 -8.78 -0.17 7.59
CA LYS A 48 -10.14 -0.59 7.97
C LYS A 48 -10.17 -1.26 9.34
N ASN A 49 -9.27 -2.21 9.59
CA ASN A 49 -9.32 -3.06 10.79
C ASN A 49 -8.74 -2.38 12.04
N TYR A 50 -7.83 -1.42 11.87
CA TYR A 50 -7.16 -0.75 12.98
C TYR A 50 -7.44 0.75 13.00
N GLY A 51 -7.30 1.48 11.90
CA GLY A 51 -7.47 2.92 11.87
C GLY A 51 -8.93 3.36 12.08
N PHE A 52 -9.84 2.95 11.23
CA PHE A 52 -11.26 3.34 11.35
C PHE A 52 -11.94 2.68 12.54
N ALA A 53 -11.57 1.45 12.86
CA ALA A 53 -12.11 0.74 14.01
C ALA A 53 -11.80 1.41 15.36
N GLN A 54 -10.75 2.22 15.47
CA GLN A 54 -10.53 3.07 16.66
C GLN A 54 -11.65 4.10 16.82
N GLY A 55 -12.10 4.72 15.72
CA GLY A 55 -13.23 5.64 15.73
C GLY A 55 -14.53 4.99 16.16
N ASP A 56 -14.77 3.74 15.75
CA ASP A 56 -15.98 3.00 16.12
C ASP A 56 -15.96 2.57 17.59
N VAL A 57 -14.81 2.13 18.13
CA VAL A 57 -14.64 1.93 19.57
C VAL A 57 -14.88 3.22 20.35
N GLY A 58 -14.33 4.35 19.86
CA GLY A 58 -14.53 5.66 20.47
C GLY A 58 -16.01 6.09 20.51
N LYS A 59 -16.79 5.79 19.47
CA LYS A 59 -18.25 6.04 19.48
C LYS A 59 -18.97 5.20 20.51
N ALA A 60 -18.68 3.89 20.58
CA ALA A 60 -19.28 3.02 21.59
C ALA A 60 -18.96 3.50 23.01
N MET A 61 -17.69 3.88 23.28
CA MET A 61 -17.31 4.46 24.56
C MET A 61 -18.05 5.76 24.88
N THR A 62 -18.24 6.62 23.87
CA THR A 62 -18.97 7.88 24.05
C THR A 62 -20.42 7.62 24.42
N TYR A 63 -21.12 6.77 23.66
CA TYR A 63 -22.52 6.46 23.97
C TYR A 63 -22.69 5.76 25.31
N PHE A 64 -21.77 4.89 25.70
CA PHE A 64 -21.77 4.26 27.02
C PHE A 64 -21.62 5.29 28.15
N ALA A 65 -20.73 6.26 27.99
CA ALA A 65 -20.53 7.34 28.95
C ALA A 65 -21.74 8.32 28.98
N GLU A 66 -22.33 8.62 27.82
CA GLU A 66 -23.50 9.50 27.73
C GLU A 66 -24.76 8.86 28.34
N ALA A 67 -24.99 7.55 28.13
CA ALA A 67 -26.07 6.82 28.78
C ALA A 67 -25.96 6.94 30.31
N ARG A 68 -24.74 6.68 30.86
CA ARG A 68 -24.47 6.87 32.28
C ARG A 68 -24.66 8.33 32.75
N SER A 69 -24.25 9.30 31.93
CA SER A 69 -24.43 10.71 32.25
C SER A 69 -25.92 11.08 32.32
N ALA A 70 -26.72 10.60 31.38
CA ALA A 70 -28.14 10.78 31.36
C ALA A 70 -28.84 10.12 32.58
N LEU A 71 -28.45 8.87 32.94
CA LEU A 71 -28.93 8.22 34.15
C LEU A 71 -28.66 9.09 35.40
N ARG A 72 -27.43 9.62 35.54
CA ARG A 72 -27.10 10.48 36.70
C ARG A 72 -27.95 11.74 36.75
N GLY A 73 -28.30 12.30 35.58
CA GLY A 73 -29.23 13.41 35.54
C GLY A 73 -30.64 12.99 35.93
N CYS A 74 -31.14 11.83 35.46
CA CYS A 74 -32.46 11.31 35.80
C CYS A 74 -32.64 11.10 37.32
N ILE A 75 -31.61 10.69 38.02
CA ILE A 75 -31.63 10.41 39.47
C ILE A 75 -31.12 11.58 40.32
N GLY A 76 -30.87 12.75 39.73
CA GLY A 76 -30.31 13.89 40.45
C GLY A 76 -30.96 15.25 40.19
N TYR A 77 -31.95 15.31 39.28
CA TYR A 77 -32.70 16.56 39.04
C TYR A 77 -34.12 16.51 39.64
N ASP A 78 -34.54 17.60 40.26
CA ASP A 78 -35.88 17.80 40.86
C ASP A 78 -36.91 18.35 39.87
N ASP A 79 -36.61 18.40 38.56
CA ASP A 79 -37.46 18.88 37.50
C ASP A 79 -37.94 17.72 36.61
N ILE A 80 -39.25 17.46 36.61
CA ILE A 80 -39.84 16.33 35.90
C ILE A 80 -39.62 16.42 34.38
N ASP A 81 -39.70 17.61 33.80
CA ASP A 81 -39.49 17.81 32.35
C ASP A 81 -38.02 17.53 31.98
N ALA A 82 -37.07 17.90 32.85
CA ALA A 82 -35.66 17.59 32.68
C ALA A 82 -35.41 16.08 32.81
N VAL A 83 -36.02 15.40 33.78
CA VAL A 83 -35.91 13.95 34.00
C VAL A 83 -36.50 13.19 32.78
N GLU A 84 -37.65 13.56 32.25
CA GLU A 84 -38.26 12.91 31.06
C GLU A 84 -37.35 13.07 29.79
N ASN A 85 -36.82 14.27 29.59
CA ASN A 85 -35.90 14.54 28.48
C ASN A 85 -34.62 13.70 28.60
N LEU A 86 -34.04 13.62 29.80
CA LEU A 86 -32.84 12.82 30.05
C LEU A 86 -33.10 11.33 29.95
N ARG A 87 -34.28 10.85 30.35
CA ARG A 87 -34.69 9.45 30.16
C ARG A 87 -34.78 9.10 28.66
N SER A 88 -35.37 9.98 27.88
CA SER A 88 -35.42 9.77 26.43
C SER A 88 -34.03 9.77 25.79
N ALA A 89 -33.15 10.66 26.23
CA ALA A 89 -31.75 10.69 25.78
C ALA A 89 -30.97 9.43 26.23
N HIS A 90 -31.21 8.95 27.46
CA HIS A 90 -30.63 7.70 27.95
C HIS A 90 -30.98 6.52 27.05
N ASP A 91 -32.27 6.36 26.72
CA ASP A 91 -32.74 5.26 25.87
C ASP A 91 -32.12 5.33 24.46
N GLU A 92 -31.98 6.53 23.88
CA GLU A 92 -31.29 6.76 22.62
C GLU A 92 -29.81 6.36 22.71
N TYR A 93 -29.11 6.76 23.76
CA TYR A 93 -27.69 6.43 23.92
C TYR A 93 -27.47 4.92 24.15
N VAL A 94 -28.37 4.24 24.85
CA VAL A 94 -28.31 2.78 25.02
C VAL A 94 -28.51 2.07 23.66
N GLU A 95 -29.43 2.54 22.85
CA GLU A 95 -29.65 1.99 21.49
C GLU A 95 -28.41 2.21 20.61
N GLU A 96 -27.87 3.43 20.58
CA GLU A 96 -26.68 3.77 19.81
C GLU A 96 -25.44 3.03 20.29
N PHE A 97 -25.27 2.86 21.63
CA PHE A 97 -24.22 1.99 22.16
C PHE A 97 -24.38 0.57 21.67
N THR A 98 -25.58 0.00 21.81
CA THR A 98 -25.85 -1.39 21.42
C THR A 98 -25.52 -1.64 19.96
N ARG A 99 -25.94 -0.70 19.08
CA ARG A 99 -25.64 -0.76 17.65
C ARG A 99 -24.14 -0.64 17.38
N SER A 100 -23.50 0.40 17.94
CA SER A 100 -22.06 0.64 17.75
C SER A 100 -21.20 -0.50 18.30
N PHE A 101 -21.58 -1.07 19.44
CA PHE A 101 -20.88 -2.19 20.04
C PHE A 101 -21.02 -3.48 19.21
N ALA A 102 -22.21 -3.76 18.69
CA ALA A 102 -22.42 -4.91 17.80
C ALA A 102 -21.59 -4.79 16.51
N ASP A 103 -21.49 -3.60 15.92
CA ASP A 103 -20.69 -3.35 14.73
C ASP A 103 -19.19 -3.61 14.98
N LEU A 104 -18.71 -3.47 16.23
CA LEU A 104 -17.31 -3.75 16.56
C LEU A 104 -16.92 -5.21 16.37
N GLU A 105 -17.84 -6.17 16.45
CA GLU A 105 -17.55 -7.60 16.32
C GLU A 105 -16.77 -7.90 15.03
N HIS A 106 -17.17 -7.25 13.93
CA HIS A 106 -16.53 -7.43 12.62
C HIS A 106 -15.06 -6.98 12.58
N PHE A 107 -14.65 -6.13 13.51
CA PHE A 107 -13.30 -5.59 13.59
C PHE A 107 -12.45 -6.25 14.68
N MET A 108 -12.97 -7.26 15.39
CA MET A 108 -12.23 -8.03 16.41
C MET A 108 -11.36 -9.09 15.72
N VAL A 109 -10.31 -8.66 15.00
CA VAL A 109 -9.46 -9.53 14.17
C VAL A 109 -8.37 -10.26 14.95
N THR A 110 -8.03 -9.79 16.15
CA THR A 110 -7.05 -10.45 17.03
C THR A 110 -7.76 -11.30 18.09
N LYS A 111 -7.11 -12.40 18.51
CA LYS A 111 -7.66 -13.24 19.59
C LYS A 111 -7.88 -12.46 20.88
N GLU A 112 -6.94 -11.59 21.22
CA GLU A 112 -7.01 -10.72 22.39
C GLU A 112 -8.26 -9.84 22.36
N ASN A 113 -8.51 -9.10 21.26
CA ASN A 113 -9.71 -8.28 21.11
C ASN A 113 -11.00 -9.10 21.11
N GLN A 114 -10.99 -10.31 20.54
CA GLN A 114 -12.15 -11.22 20.58
C GLN A 114 -12.47 -11.67 22.01
N ASP A 115 -11.46 -11.96 22.80
CA ASP A 115 -11.64 -12.41 24.18
C ASP A 115 -12.15 -11.26 25.06
N ILE A 116 -11.62 -10.04 24.89
CA ILE A 116 -12.12 -8.85 25.61
C ILE A 116 -13.56 -8.53 25.17
N TYR A 117 -13.87 -8.52 23.86
CA TYR A 117 -15.21 -8.27 23.34
C TYR A 117 -16.26 -9.25 23.92
N ARG A 118 -15.94 -10.56 23.96
CA ARG A 118 -16.82 -11.57 24.55
C ARG A 118 -17.03 -11.35 26.03
N ASN A 119 -15.97 -10.94 26.75
CA ASN A 119 -16.08 -10.65 28.18
C ASN A 119 -17.03 -9.46 28.43
N ILE A 120 -16.88 -8.36 27.67
CA ILE A 120 -17.83 -7.23 27.72
C ILE A 120 -19.25 -7.72 27.43
N SER A 121 -19.44 -8.42 26.30
CA SER A 121 -20.76 -8.92 25.88
C SER A 121 -21.46 -9.72 26.97
N SER A 122 -20.71 -10.55 27.71
CA SER A 122 -21.26 -11.37 28.79
C SER A 122 -21.76 -10.56 30.01
N LYS A 123 -21.34 -9.31 30.15
CA LYS A 123 -21.67 -8.44 31.28
C LYS A 123 -22.74 -7.41 30.98
N LEU A 124 -22.91 -7.08 29.71
CA LEU A 124 -23.83 -6.00 29.27
C LEU A 124 -25.28 -6.23 29.73
N ASP A 125 -25.79 -7.44 29.63
CA ASP A 125 -27.18 -7.75 30.04
C ASP A 125 -27.38 -7.47 31.54
N ALA A 126 -26.41 -7.85 32.37
CA ALA A 126 -26.48 -7.61 33.80
C ALA A 126 -26.33 -6.11 34.11
N TYR A 127 -25.46 -5.41 33.40
CA TYR A 127 -25.24 -3.98 33.54
C TYR A 127 -26.53 -3.19 33.22
N TRP A 128 -27.10 -3.40 32.02
CA TRP A 128 -28.31 -2.70 31.59
C TRP A 128 -29.52 -3.03 32.46
N LYS A 129 -29.60 -4.26 32.96
CA LYS A 129 -30.67 -4.62 33.88
C LYS A 129 -30.56 -3.84 35.20
N LEU A 130 -29.35 -3.76 35.77
CA LEU A 130 -29.12 -2.99 36.99
C LEU A 130 -29.34 -1.50 36.80
N GLU A 131 -28.85 -0.96 35.63
CA GLU A 131 -29.04 0.43 35.28
C GLU A 131 -30.53 0.80 35.15
N ASN A 132 -31.33 -0.04 34.48
CA ASN A 132 -32.77 0.15 34.39
C ASN A 132 -33.47 0.09 35.79
N GLU A 133 -33.08 -0.83 36.65
CA GLU A 133 -33.62 -0.89 38.02
C GLU A 133 -33.35 0.42 38.80
N ILE A 134 -32.15 0.98 38.67
CA ILE A 134 -31.75 2.24 39.28
C ILE A 134 -32.51 3.41 38.65
N LEU A 135 -32.65 3.43 37.34
CA LEU A 135 -33.42 4.44 36.59
C LEU A 135 -34.90 4.47 37.08
N GLU A 136 -35.56 3.31 37.15
CA GLU A 136 -36.93 3.19 37.57
C GLU A 136 -37.09 3.55 39.09
N LEU A 137 -36.07 3.35 39.88
CA LEU A 137 -36.08 3.74 41.30
C LEU A 137 -35.98 5.26 41.46
N GLY A 138 -35.09 5.94 40.71
CA GLY A 138 -34.73 7.32 40.97
C GLY A 138 -35.24 8.35 39.99
N ALA A 139 -35.79 7.94 38.85
CA ALA A 139 -36.38 8.89 37.86
C ALA A 139 -37.80 9.34 38.28
N VAL A 140 -37.93 9.74 39.54
CA VAL A 140 -39.15 10.23 40.15
C VAL A 140 -38.80 11.34 41.17
N ILE A 141 -39.68 12.30 41.39
CA ILE A 141 -39.46 13.38 42.36
C ILE A 141 -39.82 12.85 43.75
N ASP A 142 -38.89 12.11 44.35
CA ASP A 142 -38.98 11.55 45.71
C ASP A 142 -37.55 11.43 46.29
N ALA A 143 -37.24 12.30 47.26
CA ALA A 143 -35.90 12.42 47.78
C ALA A 143 -35.35 11.13 48.46
N GLU A 144 -36.22 10.25 48.98
CA GLU A 144 -35.77 8.99 49.58
C GLU A 144 -35.40 7.98 48.48
N ARG A 145 -36.24 7.87 47.44
CA ARG A 145 -35.98 6.99 46.29
C ARG A 145 -34.77 7.45 45.47
N GLU A 146 -34.64 8.76 45.25
CA GLU A 146 -33.46 9.36 44.61
C GLU A 146 -32.17 9.04 45.38
N ALA A 147 -32.16 9.22 46.70
CA ALA A 147 -31.01 8.90 47.54
C ALA A 147 -30.65 7.40 47.44
N GLN A 148 -31.64 6.50 47.46
CA GLN A 148 -31.43 5.07 47.27
C GLN A 148 -30.88 4.73 45.88
N ALA A 149 -31.42 5.36 44.86
CA ALA A 149 -30.94 5.19 43.45
C ALA A 149 -29.49 5.67 43.29
N GLN A 150 -29.16 6.82 43.86
CA GLN A 150 -27.79 7.36 43.87
C GLN A 150 -26.82 6.44 44.62
N GLU A 151 -27.19 5.89 45.79
CA GLU A 151 -26.38 4.94 46.51
C GLU A 151 -26.12 3.66 45.71
N ARG A 152 -27.16 3.08 45.09
CA ARG A 152 -27.02 1.90 44.25
C ARG A 152 -26.18 2.19 43.01
N ALA A 153 -26.36 3.36 42.40
CA ALA A 153 -25.54 3.78 41.23
C ALA A 153 -24.04 3.88 41.61
N LEU A 154 -23.71 4.33 42.81
CA LEU A 154 -22.32 4.44 43.26
C LEU A 154 -21.73 3.11 43.71
N THR A 155 -22.52 2.26 44.39
CA THR A 155 -21.99 1.06 45.06
C THR A 155 -22.09 -0.19 44.18
N GLU A 156 -23.11 -0.30 43.35
CA GLU A 156 -23.37 -1.49 42.51
C GLU A 156 -23.04 -1.24 41.02
N LEU A 157 -23.54 -0.15 40.44
CA LEU A 157 -23.42 0.10 38.99
C LEU A 157 -22.03 0.63 38.62
N MET A 158 -21.46 1.54 39.39
CA MET A 158 -20.17 2.16 39.11
C MET A 158 -19.04 1.17 38.90
N PRO A 159 -18.84 0.14 39.75
CA PRO A 159 -17.80 -0.86 39.52
C PRO A 159 -17.98 -1.63 38.21
N MET A 160 -19.23 -1.93 37.81
CA MET A 160 -19.49 -2.62 36.55
C MET A 160 -19.21 -1.71 35.35
N PHE A 161 -19.59 -0.42 35.49
CA PHE A 161 -19.27 0.57 34.45
C PHE A 161 -17.76 0.69 34.24
N GLU A 162 -16.99 0.86 35.32
CA GLU A 162 -15.53 0.97 35.26
C GLU A 162 -14.90 -0.27 34.62
N GLU A 163 -15.33 -1.45 34.99
CA GLU A 163 -14.84 -2.69 34.42
C GLU A 163 -15.11 -2.80 32.93
N ILE A 164 -16.32 -2.45 32.45
CA ILE A 164 -16.66 -2.46 31.01
C ILE A 164 -15.89 -1.37 30.27
N ASN A 165 -15.82 -0.17 30.84
CA ASN A 165 -15.11 0.96 30.22
C ASN A 165 -13.60 0.68 30.09
N ASP A 166 -12.96 0.12 31.11
CA ASP A 166 -11.55 -0.27 31.07
C ASP A 166 -11.28 -1.32 29.97
N GLN A 167 -12.21 -2.24 29.78
CA GLN A 167 -12.11 -3.22 28.69
C GLN A 167 -12.31 -2.60 27.30
N LEU A 168 -13.21 -1.62 27.17
CA LEU A 168 -13.34 -0.85 25.91
C LEU A 168 -12.05 -0.06 25.63
N ILE A 169 -11.44 0.54 26.64
CA ILE A 169 -10.13 1.18 26.55
C ILE A 169 -9.05 0.16 26.12
N ALA A 170 -9.04 -1.03 26.70
CA ALA A 170 -8.09 -2.08 26.33
C ALA A 170 -8.24 -2.50 24.85
N ILE A 171 -9.47 -2.64 24.34
CA ILE A 171 -9.71 -2.87 22.91
C ILE A 171 -9.10 -1.73 22.08
N MET A 172 -9.29 -0.48 22.49
CA MET A 172 -8.74 0.70 21.81
C MET A 172 -7.21 0.65 21.79
N GLU A 173 -6.57 0.38 22.91
CA GLU A 173 -5.11 0.30 23.04
C GLU A 173 -4.52 -0.79 22.14
N VAL A 174 -5.10 -2.00 22.15
CA VAL A 174 -4.67 -3.08 21.25
C VAL A 174 -4.79 -2.68 19.80
N LYS A 175 -5.85 -1.96 19.41
CA LYS A 175 -6.00 -1.46 18.04
C LYS A 175 -4.97 -0.40 17.67
N VAL A 176 -4.68 0.53 18.59
CA VAL A 176 -3.64 1.57 18.40
C VAL A 176 -2.27 0.93 18.21
N ASP A 177 -1.90 -0.03 19.07
CA ASP A 177 -0.60 -0.69 19.04
C ASP A 177 -0.40 -1.50 17.76
N HIS A 178 -1.43 -2.25 17.35
CA HIS A 178 -1.39 -2.98 16.08
C HIS A 178 -1.37 -2.03 14.87
N GLY A 179 -2.12 -0.94 14.92
CA GLY A 179 -2.11 0.10 13.89
C GLY A 179 -0.72 0.73 13.73
N ASN A 180 -0.08 1.09 14.83
CA ASN A 180 1.28 1.65 14.84
C ASN A 180 2.31 0.65 14.31
N SER A 181 2.24 -0.61 14.76
CA SER A 181 3.13 -1.68 14.29
C SER A 181 2.96 -1.93 12.79
N MET A 182 1.72 -1.97 12.30
CA MET A 182 1.43 -2.15 10.88
C MET A 182 1.92 -0.96 10.05
N SER A 183 1.75 0.28 10.55
CA SER A 183 2.27 1.49 9.91
C SER A 183 3.79 1.44 9.77
N ALA A 184 4.50 1.03 10.82
CA ALA A 184 5.96 0.88 10.80
C ALA A 184 6.42 -0.18 9.79
N ILE A 185 5.77 -1.34 9.76
CA ILE A 185 6.06 -2.40 8.79
C ILE A 185 5.82 -1.90 7.36
N MET A 186 4.70 -1.22 7.10
CA MET A 186 4.38 -0.66 5.78
C MET A 186 5.42 0.35 5.31
N LEU A 187 5.90 1.21 6.21
CA LEU A 187 6.96 2.16 5.89
C LEU A 187 8.24 1.44 5.46
N VAL A 188 8.66 0.41 6.20
CA VAL A 188 9.84 -0.40 5.85
C VAL A 188 9.65 -1.08 4.49
N VAL A 189 8.50 -1.70 4.25
CA VAL A 189 8.17 -2.33 2.96
C VAL A 189 8.24 -1.33 1.81
N CYS A 190 7.66 -0.14 1.96
CA CYS A 190 7.72 0.92 0.96
C CYS A 190 9.16 1.36 0.67
N VAL A 191 9.99 1.57 1.70
CA VAL A 191 11.41 1.94 1.52
C VAL A 191 12.18 0.86 0.78
N VAL A 192 12.02 -0.41 1.17
CA VAL A 192 12.66 -1.55 0.50
C VAL A 192 12.24 -1.62 -0.98
N LEU A 193 10.96 -1.43 -1.28
CA LEU A 193 10.45 -1.41 -2.65
C LEU A 193 11.05 -0.28 -3.48
N VAL A 194 11.14 0.93 -2.93
CA VAL A 194 11.74 2.09 -3.62
C VAL A 194 13.21 1.79 -3.95
N VAL A 195 13.98 1.23 -3.01
CA VAL A 195 15.38 0.85 -3.23
C VAL A 195 15.50 -0.23 -4.31
N LEU A 196 14.67 -1.28 -4.26
CA LEU A 196 14.65 -2.33 -5.28
C LEU A 196 14.35 -1.78 -6.67
N ILE A 197 13.34 -0.93 -6.79
CA ILE A 197 12.97 -0.27 -8.05
C ILE A 197 14.15 0.56 -8.59
N ALA A 198 14.80 1.36 -7.74
CA ALA A 198 15.95 2.18 -8.13
C ALA A 198 17.11 1.31 -8.64
N VAL A 199 17.42 0.19 -7.99
CA VAL A 199 18.44 -0.77 -8.43
C VAL A 199 18.09 -1.37 -9.78
N VAL A 200 16.86 -1.83 -9.98
CA VAL A 200 16.41 -2.43 -11.23
C VAL A 200 16.45 -1.42 -12.37
N ILE A 201 16.00 -0.17 -12.14
CA ILE A 201 16.10 0.90 -13.14
C ILE A 201 17.56 1.17 -13.52
N THR A 202 18.45 1.23 -12.54
CA THR A 202 19.90 1.46 -12.79
C THR A 202 20.50 0.34 -13.63
N ILE A 203 20.18 -0.92 -13.35
CA ILE A 203 20.61 -2.07 -14.14
C ILE A 203 20.06 -2.00 -15.56
N ALA A 204 18.77 -1.71 -15.72
CA ALA A 204 18.13 -1.59 -17.03
C ALA A 204 18.75 -0.47 -17.89
N LEU A 205 18.99 0.70 -17.31
CA LEU A 205 19.64 1.82 -17.98
C LEU A 205 21.08 1.48 -18.40
N THR A 206 21.87 0.90 -17.50
CA THR A 206 23.25 0.52 -17.84
C THR A 206 23.31 -0.54 -18.93
N PHE A 207 22.39 -1.51 -18.90
CA PHE A 207 22.25 -2.51 -19.94
C PHE A 207 21.89 -1.88 -21.30
N SER A 208 20.88 -0.99 -21.32
CA SER A 208 20.42 -0.29 -22.55
C SER A 208 21.53 0.57 -23.16
N ILE A 209 22.27 1.32 -22.33
CA ILE A 209 23.41 2.14 -22.80
C ILE A 209 24.52 1.26 -23.40
N ARG A 210 24.87 0.16 -22.72
CA ARG A 210 25.91 -0.76 -23.23
C ARG A 210 25.49 -1.42 -24.53
N LEU A 211 24.22 -1.83 -24.64
CA LEU A 211 23.65 -2.41 -25.86
C LEU A 211 23.67 -1.40 -27.02
N GLY A 212 23.22 -0.17 -26.79
CA GLY A 212 23.26 0.90 -27.76
C GLY A 212 24.68 1.21 -28.26
N LYS A 213 25.64 1.35 -27.36
CA LYS A 213 27.06 1.56 -27.71
C LYS A 213 27.64 0.39 -28.51
N SER A 214 27.32 -0.85 -28.16
CA SER A 214 27.78 -2.04 -28.89
C SER A 214 27.27 -2.08 -30.32
N ILE A 215 25.98 -1.74 -30.53
CA ILE A 215 25.37 -1.71 -31.87
C ILE A 215 25.92 -0.56 -32.68
N ALA A 216 26.00 0.65 -32.11
CA ALA A 216 26.55 1.81 -32.77
C ALA A 216 27.99 1.59 -33.23
N ALA A 217 28.84 1.01 -32.36
CA ALA A 217 30.23 0.68 -32.71
C ALA A 217 30.31 -0.39 -33.81
N GLY A 218 29.45 -1.38 -33.80
CA GLY A 218 29.41 -2.45 -34.81
C GLY A 218 28.96 -2.01 -36.18
N ILE A 219 28.21 -0.91 -36.29
CA ILE A 219 27.71 -0.37 -37.56
C ILE A 219 28.54 0.85 -38.00
N SER A 220 28.72 1.83 -37.10
CA SER A 220 29.31 3.13 -37.46
C SER A 220 30.80 3.02 -37.74
N LYS A 221 31.54 2.24 -36.96
CA LYS A 221 33.00 2.15 -37.11
C LYS A 221 33.43 1.55 -38.48
N PRO A 222 32.88 0.41 -38.94
CA PRO A 222 33.22 -0.12 -40.26
C PRO A 222 32.78 0.80 -41.41
N LEU A 223 31.62 1.48 -41.31
CA LEU A 223 31.12 2.41 -42.30
C LEU A 223 32.04 3.66 -42.45
N VAL A 224 32.50 4.20 -41.35
CA VAL A 224 33.48 5.32 -41.36
C VAL A 224 34.76 4.90 -42.07
N LEU A 225 35.31 3.73 -41.68
CA LEU A 225 36.52 3.20 -42.33
C LEU A 225 36.31 2.94 -43.81
N LEU A 226 35.16 2.45 -44.24
CA LEU A 226 34.83 2.28 -45.64
C LEU A 226 34.70 3.63 -46.32
N GLY A 227 34.05 4.63 -45.72
CA GLY A 227 33.93 5.98 -46.24
C GLY A 227 35.30 6.65 -46.46
N ASP A 228 36.18 6.63 -45.45
CA ASP A 228 37.54 7.16 -45.57
C ASP A 228 38.35 6.46 -46.64
N ARG A 229 38.17 5.14 -46.80
CA ARG A 229 38.85 4.38 -47.85
C ARG A 229 38.35 4.72 -49.27
N LEU A 230 37.04 4.85 -49.44
CA LEU A 230 36.42 5.27 -50.68
C LEU A 230 36.83 6.69 -51.08
N GLU A 231 36.95 7.62 -50.13
CA GLU A 231 37.47 8.97 -50.39
C GLU A 231 38.92 8.94 -50.91
N ASN A 232 39.79 8.16 -50.29
CA ASN A 232 41.17 7.99 -50.73
C ASN A 232 41.25 7.31 -52.09
N PHE A 233 40.40 6.31 -52.35
CA PHE A 233 40.29 5.66 -53.63
C PHE A 233 39.89 6.67 -54.74
N ALA A 234 38.91 7.54 -54.46
CA ALA A 234 38.49 8.60 -55.40
C ALA A 234 39.60 9.63 -55.69
N LYS A 235 40.56 9.80 -54.77
CA LYS A 235 41.76 10.66 -54.93
C LYS A 235 42.89 9.96 -55.67
N GLY A 236 42.71 8.71 -56.14
CA GLY A 236 43.71 7.97 -56.93
C GLY A 236 44.57 6.98 -56.16
N ASP A 237 44.29 6.74 -54.89
CA ASP A 237 44.95 5.68 -54.12
C ASP A 237 44.29 4.31 -54.42
N LEU A 238 44.85 3.62 -55.43
CA LEU A 238 44.38 2.31 -55.89
C LEU A 238 44.96 1.15 -55.10
N TYR A 239 46.06 1.37 -54.37
CA TYR A 239 46.89 0.31 -53.76
C TYR A 239 46.59 0.02 -52.30
N THR A 240 46.03 0.96 -51.55
CA THR A 240 45.70 0.72 -50.15
C THR A 240 44.54 -0.28 -50.05
N PRO A 241 44.67 -1.38 -49.26
CA PRO A 241 43.59 -2.38 -49.19
C PRO A 241 42.35 -1.81 -48.51
N PHE A 242 41.19 -2.27 -48.92
CA PHE A 242 39.92 -2.01 -48.21
C PHE A 242 39.89 -2.71 -46.87
N PRO A 243 39.19 -2.17 -45.85
CA PRO A 243 39.10 -2.80 -44.55
C PRO A 243 38.47 -4.20 -44.67
N ASP A 244 38.86 -5.11 -43.80
CA ASP A 244 38.19 -6.41 -43.72
C ASP A 244 36.89 -6.31 -42.98
N ALA A 245 35.89 -7.09 -43.44
CA ALA A 245 34.59 -7.16 -42.79
C ALA A 245 34.61 -8.22 -41.68
N ASP A 246 34.61 -7.77 -40.41
CA ASP A 246 34.48 -8.66 -39.25
C ASP A 246 33.07 -9.18 -39.03
N THR A 247 32.11 -8.89 -39.90
CA THR A 247 30.68 -9.19 -39.81
C THR A 247 30.19 -9.90 -41.08
N GLU A 248 29.07 -10.62 -40.99
CA GLU A 248 28.37 -11.25 -42.11
C GLU A 248 27.04 -10.48 -42.40
N ASP A 249 27.07 -9.15 -42.27
CA ASP A 249 25.90 -8.28 -42.39
C ASP A 249 25.98 -7.36 -43.65
N GLU A 250 25.04 -6.46 -43.81
CA GLU A 250 24.96 -5.53 -44.93
C GLU A 250 26.19 -4.63 -45.06
N VAL A 251 26.94 -4.41 -43.97
CA VAL A 251 28.21 -3.66 -43.99
C VAL A 251 29.31 -4.48 -44.65
N ALA A 252 29.34 -5.77 -44.36
CA ALA A 252 30.27 -6.70 -45.06
C ALA A 252 29.98 -6.75 -46.55
N ASP A 253 28.71 -6.83 -46.94
CA ASP A 253 28.31 -6.80 -48.35
C ASP A 253 28.76 -5.51 -49.05
N MET A 254 28.61 -4.33 -48.40
CA MET A 254 29.11 -3.06 -48.92
C MET A 254 30.64 -3.02 -49.08
N ILE A 255 31.39 -3.54 -48.11
CA ILE A 255 32.86 -3.61 -48.19
C ILE A 255 33.27 -4.52 -49.34
N ASN A 256 32.66 -5.67 -49.53
CA ASN A 256 32.94 -6.61 -50.59
C ASN A 256 32.65 -6.01 -51.98
N VAL A 257 31.51 -5.36 -52.17
CA VAL A 257 31.17 -4.64 -53.41
C VAL A 257 32.20 -3.54 -53.69
N ALA A 258 32.64 -2.81 -52.67
CA ALA A 258 33.67 -1.78 -52.87
C ALA A 258 35.05 -2.39 -53.26
N LYS A 259 35.40 -3.55 -52.71
CA LYS A 259 36.61 -4.33 -53.11
C LYS A 259 36.52 -4.77 -54.56
N ASP A 260 35.41 -5.40 -54.97
CA ASP A 260 35.16 -5.87 -56.33
C ASP A 260 35.22 -4.72 -57.33
N MET A 261 34.67 -3.54 -56.95
CA MET A 261 34.74 -2.33 -57.79
C MET A 261 36.19 -1.85 -57.98
N ALA A 262 36.98 -1.86 -56.89
CA ALA A 262 38.39 -1.44 -56.94
C ALA A 262 39.22 -2.39 -57.79
N GLU A 263 39.06 -3.71 -57.64
CA GLU A 263 39.75 -4.73 -58.43
C GLU A 263 39.39 -4.63 -59.92
N SER A 264 38.11 -4.34 -60.23
CA SER A 264 37.66 -4.16 -61.61
C SER A 264 38.30 -2.93 -62.27
N LEU A 265 38.55 -1.85 -61.56
CA LEU A 265 39.20 -0.65 -62.05
C LEU A 265 40.71 -0.84 -62.18
N ASP A 266 41.38 -1.57 -61.30
CA ASP A 266 42.82 -1.91 -61.39
C ASP A 266 43.10 -2.76 -62.67
N PHE A 267 42.14 -3.56 -63.10
CA PHE A 267 42.25 -4.36 -64.33
C PHE A 267 42.10 -3.54 -65.62
N ILE A 268 41.51 -2.34 -65.56
CA ILE A 268 41.23 -1.48 -66.75
C ILE A 268 42.38 -0.48 -66.95
N ILE A 269 43.13 -0.14 -65.98
CA ILE A 269 44.27 0.80 -66.00
C ILE A 269 45.58 0.04 -66.27
#